data_69ce49dd58d80cc3202a87175d3568e4
#
_entry.id   69ce49dd58d80cc3202a87175d3568e4
#
_cell.length_a   1.000
_cell.length_b   1.000
_cell.length_c   1.000
_cell.angle_alpha   90.00
_cell.angle_beta   90.00
_cell.angle_gamma   90.00
#
_symmetry.space_group_name_H-M   'P 1'
#
loop_
_entity.id
_entity.type
_entity.pdbx_description
1 polymer ?
#
loop_
_entity_poly.entity_id
_entity_poly.type
_entity_poly.pdbx_seq_one_letter_code
_entity_poly.pdbx_strand_id
1 'polypeptide(L)'
;ALPIYMLQREYEQAAAGITQPSTRAVRAALKCFTTKRLRDTLLAALLDEPQAGLQFAEHVMRAGPTSWPGMRAQLTATVAVLAHATGQPGLAGVAAHRATEIGPDENFPSLVAKLTDIGQGERMVELVREGAEKTRTILFAE
;
A
#
# COMPACT_ATOMS: atom_id res chain seq x y z
N ALA A 1 -10.58 -9.25 -11.55
CA ALA A 1 -11.54 -8.18 -11.28
C ALA A 1 -12.38 -8.46 -10.05
N LEU A 2 -12.92 -9.68 -9.91
CA LEU A 2 -13.76 -10.03 -8.77
C LEU A 2 -13.05 -9.91 -7.41
N PRO A 3 -11.80 -10.38 -7.22
CA PRO A 3 -11.09 -10.20 -5.96
C PRO A 3 -10.86 -8.73 -5.60
N ILE A 4 -10.62 -7.87 -6.58
CA ILE A 4 -10.41 -6.44 -6.33
C ILE A 4 -11.71 -5.77 -5.90
N TYR A 5 -12.85 -6.14 -6.51
CA TYR A 5 -14.17 -5.64 -6.10
C TYR A 5 -14.50 -6.03 -4.67
N MET A 6 -14.25 -7.27 -4.31
CA MET A 6 -14.50 -7.75 -2.94
C MET A 6 -13.60 -7.03 -1.94
N LEU A 7 -12.34 -6.83 -2.29
CA LEU A 7 -11.38 -6.11 -1.48
C LEU A 7 -11.78 -4.65 -1.29
N GLN A 8 -12.22 -3.98 -2.36
CA GLN A 8 -12.68 -2.61 -2.30
C GLN A 8 -13.89 -2.46 -1.40
N ARG A 9 -14.83 -3.39 -1.48
CA ARG A 9 -16.03 -3.41 -0.64
C ARG A 9 -15.67 -3.54 0.84
N GLU A 10 -14.79 -4.49 1.15
CA GLU A 10 -14.31 -4.69 2.52
C GLU A 10 -13.58 -3.46 3.05
N TYR A 11 -12.77 -2.84 2.19
CA TYR A 11 -12.05 -1.63 2.52
C TYR A 11 -13.01 -0.47 2.82
N GLU A 12 -14.04 -0.28 2.00
CA GLU A 12 -15.04 0.76 2.20
C GLU A 12 -15.79 0.58 3.52
N GLN A 13 -16.13 -0.66 3.86
CA GLN A 13 -16.78 -0.99 5.13
C GLN A 13 -15.86 -0.70 6.32
N ALA A 14 -14.59 -1.06 6.21
CA ALA A 14 -13.61 -0.78 7.26
C ALA A 14 -13.38 0.73 7.41
N ALA A 15 -13.30 1.46 6.30
CA ALA A 15 -13.14 2.91 6.29
C ALA A 15 -14.32 3.62 6.94
N ALA A 16 -15.53 3.08 6.78
CA ALA A 16 -16.74 3.61 7.42
C ALA A 16 -16.85 3.23 8.90
N GLY A 17 -15.93 2.43 9.43
CA GLY A 17 -15.94 2.00 10.82
C GLY A 17 -16.98 0.93 11.14
N ILE A 18 -17.55 0.30 10.11
CA ILE A 18 -18.63 -0.69 10.26
C ILE A 18 -18.07 -2.04 10.68
N THR A 19 -16.97 -2.48 10.06
CA THR A 19 -16.35 -3.79 10.32
C THR A 19 -14.84 -3.72 10.23
N GLN A 20 -14.17 -4.67 10.88
CA GLN A 20 -12.75 -4.94 10.63
C GLN A 20 -12.63 -5.73 9.33
N PRO A 21 -11.55 -5.53 8.54
CA PRO A 21 -11.30 -6.36 7.36
C PRO A 21 -11.27 -7.85 7.71
N SER A 22 -11.96 -8.66 6.90
CA SER A 22 -12.00 -10.10 7.10
C SER A 22 -10.65 -10.75 6.76
N THR A 23 -10.45 -11.99 7.23
CA THR A 23 -9.27 -12.78 6.84
C THR A 23 -9.17 -12.91 5.32
N ARG A 24 -10.30 -13.03 4.64
CA ARG A 24 -10.36 -13.10 3.17
C ARG A 24 -9.83 -11.81 2.54
N ALA A 25 -10.23 -10.65 3.07
CA ALA A 25 -9.76 -9.35 2.59
C ALA A 25 -8.25 -9.18 2.82
N VAL A 26 -7.75 -9.60 3.98
CA VAL A 26 -6.32 -9.57 4.29
C VAL A 26 -5.53 -10.40 3.27
N ARG A 27 -5.98 -11.61 2.98
CA ARG A 27 -5.32 -12.48 2.00
C ARG A 27 -5.36 -11.89 0.60
N ALA A 28 -6.50 -11.33 0.20
CA ALA A 28 -6.65 -10.68 -1.10
C ALA A 28 -5.70 -9.48 -1.23
N ALA A 29 -5.59 -8.67 -0.19
CA ALA A 29 -4.67 -7.53 -0.15
C ALA A 29 -3.22 -7.99 -0.30
N LEU A 30 -2.82 -9.03 0.42
CA LEU A 30 -1.46 -9.56 0.33
C LEU A 30 -1.14 -10.08 -1.07
N LYS A 31 -2.10 -10.72 -1.72
CA LYS A 31 -1.92 -11.19 -3.11
C LYS A 31 -1.69 -10.04 -4.09
N CYS A 32 -2.23 -8.86 -3.81
CA CYS A 32 -2.00 -7.68 -4.65
C CYS A 32 -0.53 -7.28 -4.70
N PHE A 33 0.25 -7.64 -3.69
CA PHE A 33 1.69 -7.32 -3.65
C PHE A 33 2.57 -8.34 -4.38
N THR A 34 1.98 -9.32 -5.06
CA THR A 34 2.74 -10.28 -5.85
C THR A 34 3.04 -9.80 -7.26
N THR A 35 2.28 -8.84 -7.77
CA THR A 35 2.52 -8.24 -9.09
C THR A 35 2.44 -6.73 -9.01
N LYS A 36 3.20 -6.05 -9.88
CA LYS A 36 3.19 -4.59 -9.96
C LYS A 36 1.80 -4.05 -10.30
N ARG A 37 1.09 -4.68 -11.24
CA ARG A 37 -0.24 -4.23 -11.68
C ARG A 37 -1.26 -4.23 -10.54
N LEU A 38 -1.32 -5.33 -9.79
CA LEU A 38 -2.25 -5.46 -8.67
C LEU A 38 -1.89 -4.50 -7.55
N ARG A 39 -0.60 -4.38 -7.23
CA ARG A 39 -0.11 -3.43 -6.24
C ARG A 39 -0.52 -2.00 -6.58
N ASP A 40 -0.28 -1.58 -7.81
CA ASP A 40 -0.59 -0.22 -8.25
C ASP A 40 -2.10 0.05 -8.21
N THR A 41 -2.91 -0.95 -8.57
CA THR A 41 -4.37 -0.84 -8.49
C THR A 41 -4.83 -0.65 -7.04
N LEU A 42 -4.27 -1.43 -6.12
CA LEU A 42 -4.59 -1.30 -4.70
C LEU A 42 -4.10 0.05 -4.15
N LEU A 43 -2.90 0.48 -4.53
CA LEU A 43 -2.36 1.78 -4.11
C LEU A 43 -3.26 2.93 -4.54
N ALA A 44 -3.78 2.90 -5.77
CA ALA A 44 -4.71 3.92 -6.24
C ALA A 44 -5.94 4.01 -5.34
N ALA A 45 -6.52 2.85 -5.00
CA ALA A 45 -7.68 2.80 -4.12
C ALA A 45 -7.36 3.32 -2.71
N LEU A 46 -6.22 2.93 -2.15
CA LEU A 46 -5.82 3.35 -0.81
C LEU A 46 -5.53 4.86 -0.74
N LEU A 47 -4.95 5.43 -1.81
CA LEU A 47 -4.63 6.85 -1.88
C LEU A 47 -5.86 7.73 -2.12
N ASP A 48 -6.97 7.18 -2.57
CA ASP A 48 -8.24 7.93 -2.68
C ASP A 48 -8.71 8.43 -1.31
N GLU A 49 -8.50 7.65 -0.25
CA GLU A 49 -8.78 8.02 1.14
C GLU A 49 -7.59 7.59 2.00
N PRO A 50 -6.52 8.40 2.05
CA PRO A 50 -5.26 7.96 2.63
C PRO A 50 -5.31 7.63 4.12
N GLN A 51 -6.15 8.30 4.91
CA GLN A 51 -6.31 7.97 6.34
C GLN A 51 -6.84 6.54 6.52
N ALA A 52 -7.94 6.23 5.84
CA ALA A 52 -8.55 4.91 5.88
C ALA A 52 -7.64 3.87 5.22
N GLY A 53 -6.95 4.26 4.14
CA GLY A 53 -5.98 3.41 3.47
C GLY A 53 -4.83 3.01 4.38
N LEU A 54 -4.31 3.95 5.16
CA LEU A 54 -3.26 3.67 6.13
C LEU A 54 -3.73 2.69 7.22
N GLN A 55 -4.92 2.91 7.76
CA GLN A 55 -5.49 2.01 8.76
C GLN A 55 -5.66 0.58 8.21
N PHE A 56 -6.15 0.48 6.97
CA PHE A 56 -6.30 -0.80 6.31
C PHE A 56 -4.96 -1.50 6.10
N ALA A 57 -3.95 -0.78 5.60
CA ALA A 57 -2.62 -1.33 5.35
C ALA A 57 -1.95 -1.78 6.65
N GLU A 58 -2.08 -1.01 7.72
CA GLU A 58 -1.57 -1.39 9.04
C GLU A 58 -2.26 -2.64 9.59
N HIS A 59 -3.58 -2.75 9.39
CA HIS A 59 -4.32 -3.95 9.79
C HIS A 59 -3.82 -5.18 9.03
N VAL A 60 -3.64 -5.08 7.72
CA VAL A 60 -3.13 -6.17 6.88
C VAL A 60 -1.73 -6.58 7.35
N MET A 61 -0.90 -5.60 7.69
CA MET A 61 0.45 -5.87 8.19
C MET A 61 0.44 -6.66 9.50
N ARG A 62 -0.47 -6.33 10.42
CA ARG A 62 -0.59 -7.02 11.70
C ARG A 62 -1.21 -8.40 11.57
N ALA A 63 -2.21 -8.55 10.71
CA ALA A 63 -3.00 -9.76 10.58
C ALA A 63 -2.42 -10.77 9.58
N GLY A 64 -1.55 -10.31 8.69
CA GLY A 64 -0.99 -11.15 7.62
C GLY A 64 0.13 -12.06 8.08
N PRO A 65 0.39 -13.14 7.33
CA PRO A 65 1.49 -14.05 7.63
C PRO A 65 2.84 -13.34 7.49
N THR A 66 3.78 -13.72 8.34
CA THR A 66 5.13 -13.14 8.39
C THR A 66 6.13 -13.85 7.48
N SER A 67 5.71 -14.91 6.80
CA SER A 67 6.60 -15.83 6.10
C SER A 67 7.02 -15.41 4.69
N TRP A 68 6.50 -14.28 4.17
CA TRP A 68 6.80 -13.86 2.80
C TRP A 68 7.44 -12.47 2.79
N PRO A 69 8.79 -12.40 2.92
CA PRO A 69 9.47 -11.11 3.09
C PRO A 69 9.28 -10.14 1.93
N GLY A 70 9.19 -10.61 0.69
CA GLY A 70 8.96 -9.75 -0.47
C GLY A 70 7.63 -9.00 -0.38
N MET A 71 6.55 -9.70 -0.04
CA MET A 71 5.24 -9.09 0.15
C MET A 71 5.21 -8.14 1.34
N ARG A 72 5.85 -8.53 2.44
CA ARG A 72 5.94 -7.69 3.63
C ARG A 72 6.71 -6.40 3.35
N ALA A 73 7.79 -6.48 2.58
CA ALA A 73 8.55 -5.29 2.18
C ALA A 73 7.69 -4.34 1.34
N GLN A 74 6.95 -4.86 0.37
CA GLN A 74 6.04 -4.07 -0.46
C GLN A 74 4.94 -3.41 0.38
N LEU A 75 4.33 -4.16 1.27
CA LEU A 75 3.28 -3.66 2.16
C LEU A 75 3.81 -2.59 3.11
N THR A 76 4.99 -2.80 3.69
CA THR A 76 5.61 -1.84 4.60
C THR A 76 5.97 -0.54 3.85
N ALA A 77 6.45 -0.63 2.62
CA ALA A 77 6.67 0.53 1.76
C ALA A 77 5.36 1.27 1.46
N THR A 78 4.27 0.54 1.26
CA THR A 78 2.95 1.12 1.07
C THR A 78 2.50 1.91 2.31
N VAL A 79 2.75 1.39 3.50
CA VAL A 79 2.49 2.13 4.75
C VAL A 79 3.28 3.44 4.77
N ALA A 80 4.55 3.43 4.33
CA ALA A 80 5.35 4.65 4.25
C ALA A 80 4.73 5.69 3.30
N VAL A 81 4.29 5.27 2.12
CA VAL A 81 3.61 6.15 1.16
C VAL A 81 2.36 6.77 1.78
N LEU A 82 1.53 5.95 2.40
CA LEU A 82 0.29 6.42 3.04
C LEU A 82 0.58 7.33 4.24
N ALA A 83 1.63 7.06 4.98
CA ALA A 83 2.06 7.93 6.09
C ALA A 83 2.48 9.31 5.57
N HIS A 84 3.22 9.39 4.45
CA HIS A 84 3.51 10.67 3.81
C HIS A 84 2.23 11.38 3.36
N ALA A 85 1.30 10.64 2.75
CA ALA A 85 0.04 11.19 2.26
C ALA A 85 -0.86 11.73 3.39
N THR A 86 -0.71 11.21 4.60
CA THR A 86 -1.48 11.63 5.78
C THR A 86 -0.73 12.63 6.67
N GLY A 87 0.43 13.12 6.22
CA GLY A 87 1.21 14.10 6.98
C GLY A 87 1.91 13.55 8.21
N GLN A 88 2.37 12.30 8.15
CA GLN A 88 3.05 11.62 9.27
C GLN A 88 4.49 11.26 8.85
N PRO A 89 5.40 12.25 8.74
CA PRO A 89 6.76 11.99 8.24
C PRO A 89 7.58 11.07 9.15
N GLY A 90 7.33 11.08 10.45
CA GLY A 90 8.02 10.19 11.39
C GLY A 90 7.70 8.73 11.13
N LEU A 91 6.41 8.40 11.01
CA LEU A 91 5.96 7.06 10.64
C LEU A 91 6.47 6.67 9.26
N ALA A 92 6.41 7.59 8.30
CA ALA A 92 6.89 7.34 6.94
C ALA A 92 8.36 6.94 6.92
N GLY A 93 9.20 7.66 7.67
CA GLY A 93 10.63 7.36 7.76
C GLY A 93 10.90 5.97 8.35
N VAL A 94 10.26 5.66 9.46
CA VAL A 94 10.40 4.35 10.10
C VAL A 94 9.96 3.23 9.16
N ALA A 95 8.79 3.37 8.54
CA ALA A 95 8.25 2.36 7.64
C ALA A 95 9.13 2.19 6.38
N ALA A 96 9.62 3.28 5.81
CA ALA A 96 10.48 3.23 4.63
C ALA A 96 11.77 2.46 4.91
N HIS A 97 12.43 2.76 6.01
CA HIS A 97 13.65 2.05 6.41
C HIS A 97 13.38 0.58 6.74
N ARG A 98 12.29 0.32 7.45
CA ARG A 98 11.91 -1.05 7.78
C ARG A 98 11.65 -1.88 6.52
N ALA A 99 11.03 -1.29 5.51
CA ALA A 99 10.76 -1.98 4.24
C ALA A 99 12.07 -2.42 3.55
N THR A 100 13.10 -1.59 3.57
CA THR A 100 14.40 -1.95 2.99
C THR A 100 15.15 -3.01 3.80
N GLU A 101 14.96 -3.05 5.12
CA GLU A 101 15.52 -4.11 5.96
C GLU A 101 14.88 -5.46 5.67
N ILE A 102 13.55 -5.47 5.46
CA ILE A 102 12.80 -6.69 5.16
C ILE A 102 13.12 -7.21 3.77
N GLY A 103 13.16 -6.32 2.77
CA GLY A 103 13.41 -6.69 1.37
C GLY A 103 14.44 -5.79 0.72
N PRO A 104 15.75 -5.97 1.00
CA PRO A 104 16.78 -5.07 0.50
C PRO A 104 16.94 -5.08 -1.02
N ASP A 105 16.48 -6.14 -1.69
CA ASP A 105 16.57 -6.28 -3.14
C ASP A 105 15.30 -5.85 -3.88
N GLU A 106 14.28 -5.38 -3.14
CA GLU A 106 13.03 -4.96 -3.74
C GLU A 106 13.10 -3.51 -4.23
N ASN A 107 12.68 -3.28 -5.48
CA ASN A 107 12.79 -1.96 -6.12
C ASN A 107 11.89 -0.91 -5.49
N PHE A 108 10.63 -1.24 -5.24
CA PHE A 108 9.66 -0.28 -4.70
C PHE A 108 10.05 0.19 -3.29
N PRO A 109 10.36 -0.69 -2.33
CA PRO A 109 10.87 -0.25 -1.04
C PRO A 109 12.12 0.61 -1.12
N SER A 110 13.06 0.26 -2.00
CA SER A 110 14.29 1.03 -2.20
C SER A 110 13.99 2.44 -2.70
N LEU A 111 13.08 2.59 -3.66
CA LEU A 111 12.67 3.89 -4.18
C LEU A 111 12.01 4.74 -3.10
N VAL A 112 11.09 4.15 -2.35
CA VAL A 112 10.38 4.84 -1.26
C VAL A 112 11.38 5.35 -0.22
N ALA A 113 12.33 4.53 0.19
CA ALA A 113 13.36 4.93 1.16
C ALA A 113 14.23 6.05 0.64
N LYS A 114 14.68 5.98 -0.61
CA LYS A 114 15.52 7.04 -1.21
C LYS A 114 14.81 8.38 -1.25
N LEU A 115 13.55 8.40 -1.71
CA LEU A 115 12.79 9.64 -1.80
C LEU A 115 12.45 10.20 -0.41
N THR A 116 12.22 9.33 0.55
CA THR A 116 12.01 9.74 1.95
C THR A 116 13.28 10.39 2.51
N ASP A 117 14.44 9.79 2.30
CA ASP A 117 15.71 10.27 2.83
C ASP A 117 16.13 11.64 2.27
N ILE A 118 15.78 11.93 1.03
CA ILE A 118 16.10 13.23 0.42
C ILE A 118 14.99 14.27 0.60
N GLY A 119 14.01 14.00 1.45
CA GLY A 119 12.94 14.95 1.77
C GLY A 119 11.90 15.13 0.67
N GLN A 120 11.76 14.17 -0.23
CA GLN A 120 10.82 14.22 -1.37
C GLN A 120 9.57 13.37 -1.14
N GLY A 121 9.13 13.25 0.11
CA GLY A 121 7.96 12.43 0.45
C GLY A 121 6.68 12.84 -0.25
N GLU A 122 6.39 14.15 -0.31
CA GLU A 122 5.19 14.65 -0.98
C GLU A 122 5.25 14.41 -2.49
N ARG A 123 6.40 14.64 -3.10
CA ARG A 123 6.61 14.39 -4.52
C ARG A 123 6.48 12.91 -4.85
N MET A 124 6.96 12.04 -3.95
CA MET A 124 6.82 10.61 -4.09
C MET A 124 5.35 10.20 -4.10
N VAL A 125 4.54 10.73 -3.20
CA VAL A 125 3.09 10.46 -3.16
C VAL A 125 2.44 10.82 -4.49
N GLU A 126 2.76 11.99 -5.05
CA GLU A 126 2.25 12.42 -6.36
C GLU A 126 2.64 11.42 -7.47
N LEU A 127 3.91 11.02 -7.51
CA LEU A 127 4.42 10.09 -8.52
C LEU A 127 3.77 8.72 -8.41
N VAL A 128 3.62 8.21 -7.19
CA VAL A 128 2.96 6.92 -6.94
C VAL A 128 1.50 6.99 -7.35
N ARG A 129 0.82 8.08 -6.99
CA ARG A 129 -0.59 8.28 -7.35
C ARG A 129 -0.78 8.32 -8.87
N GLU A 130 0.06 9.07 -9.58
CA GLU A 130 0.01 9.16 -11.04
C GLU A 130 0.22 7.78 -11.69
N GLY A 131 1.24 7.04 -11.24
CA GLY A 131 1.54 5.71 -11.75
C GLY A 131 0.42 4.71 -11.46
N ALA A 132 -0.13 4.74 -10.25
CA ALA A 132 -1.22 3.87 -9.84
C ALA A 132 -2.50 4.15 -10.63
N GLU A 133 -2.84 5.43 -10.82
CA GLU A 133 -4.01 5.82 -11.61
C GLU A 133 -3.86 5.43 -13.08
N LYS A 134 -2.68 5.57 -13.63
CA LYS A 134 -2.41 5.14 -15.00
C LYS A 134 -2.62 3.65 -15.19
N THR A 135 -2.12 2.83 -14.26
CA THR A 135 -2.31 1.39 -14.27
C THR A 135 -3.79 1.02 -14.14
N ARG A 136 -4.49 1.66 -13.21
CA ARG A 136 -5.92 1.46 -12.98
C ARG A 136 -6.73 1.77 -14.24
N THR A 137 -6.43 2.86 -14.91
CA THR A 137 -7.09 3.25 -16.17
C THR A 137 -6.88 2.20 -17.25
N ILE A 138 -5.67 1.69 -17.41
CA ILE A 138 -5.36 0.65 -18.37
C ILE A 138 -6.14 -0.64 -18.08
N LEU A 139 -6.18 -1.05 -16.80
CA LEU A 139 -6.89 -2.27 -16.40
C LEU A 139 -8.40 -2.20 -16.63
N PHE A 140 -9.00 -1.06 -16.38
CA PHE A 140 -10.46 -0.90 -16.49
C PHE A 140 -10.92 -0.39 -17.86
N ALA A 141 -10.01 0.01 -18.74
CA ALA A 141 -10.33 0.36 -20.11
C ALA A 141 -10.52 -0.86 -21.01
N GLU A 142 -10.02 -2.00 -20.57
CA GLU A 142 -10.19 -3.28 -21.26
C GLU A 142 -11.47 -3.96 -20.75
#